data_cd53196361cc5c6d49025cbf623788a8
#
_entry.id   cd53196361cc5c6d49025cbf623788a8
#
_cell.length_a   1.000
_cell.length_b   1.000
_cell.length_c   1.000
_cell.angle_alpha   90.00
_cell.angle_beta   90.00
_cell.angle_gamma   90.00
#
_symmetry.space_group_name_H-M   'P 1'
#
loop_
_entity.id
_entity.type
_entity.pdbx_description
1 polymer ?
#
loop_
_entity_poly.entity_id
_entity_poly.type
_entity_poly.pdbx_seq_one_letter_code
_entity_poly.pdbx_strand_id
1 'polypeptide(L)'
;MARILVVDDERDVATMLKFMLEKDGHVVETAYNGLEALGALGIEPADAGKPVPDLAILDVMMPELDGYGVCARMYEEPRTKLVPVLMLTAKGGMRGLHAAAPNVAAHVDKPFDPRALRELVGGMMGGRS
;
A
#
# COMPACT_ATOMS: atom_id res chain seq x y z
N MET A 1 15.12 4.57 -6.60
CA MET A 1 13.84 4.32 -7.26
C MET A 1 13.20 3.06 -6.69
N ALA A 2 11.94 3.14 -6.31
CA ALA A 2 11.22 2.01 -5.75
C ALA A 2 9.97 1.73 -6.59
N ARG A 3 9.49 0.50 -6.50
CA ARG A 3 8.19 0.11 -7.09
C ARG A 3 7.17 0.13 -5.97
N ILE A 4 6.10 0.90 -6.15
CA ILE A 4 5.10 1.13 -5.12
C ILE A 4 3.72 0.75 -5.66
N LEU A 5 2.98 -0.04 -4.91
CA LEU A 5 1.58 -0.32 -5.21
C LEU A 5 0.72 0.58 -4.32
N VAL A 6 -0.17 1.34 -4.95
CA VAL A 6 -1.11 2.22 -4.23
C VAL A 6 -2.52 1.65 -4.42
N VAL A 7 -3.21 1.40 -3.31
CA VAL A 7 -4.56 0.83 -3.34
C VAL A 7 -5.49 1.75 -2.57
N ASP A 8 -6.45 2.35 -3.26
CA ASP A 8 -7.44 3.23 -2.65
C ASP A 8 -8.67 3.24 -3.55
N ASP A 9 -9.86 3.05 -2.96
CA ASP A 9 -11.10 3.03 -3.73
C ASP A 9 -11.51 4.44 -4.19
N GLU A 10 -10.93 5.48 -3.60
CA GLU A 10 -11.10 6.84 -4.09
C GLU A 10 -10.08 7.09 -5.20
N ARG A 11 -10.55 7.10 -6.45
CA ARG A 11 -9.65 7.22 -7.60
C ARG A 11 -8.84 8.50 -7.59
N ASP A 12 -9.42 9.59 -7.07
CA ASP A 12 -8.69 10.87 -7.00
C ASP A 12 -7.49 10.76 -6.06
N VAL A 13 -7.64 10.06 -4.94
CA VAL A 13 -6.54 9.85 -3.99
C VAL A 13 -5.45 9.00 -4.64
N ALA A 14 -5.85 7.90 -5.28
CA ALA A 14 -4.88 7.02 -5.94
C ALA A 14 -4.12 7.75 -7.05
N THR A 15 -4.83 8.55 -7.84
CA THR A 15 -4.21 9.32 -8.93
C THR A 15 -3.23 10.35 -8.37
N MET A 16 -3.63 11.06 -7.32
CA MET A 16 -2.76 12.05 -6.69
C MET A 16 -1.48 11.41 -6.15
N LEU A 17 -1.63 10.28 -5.45
CA LEU A 17 -0.47 9.57 -4.90
C LEU A 17 0.46 9.08 -5.99
N LYS A 18 -0.10 8.54 -7.07
CA LYS A 18 0.69 8.07 -8.19
C LYS A 18 1.51 9.23 -8.79
N PHE A 19 0.84 10.34 -9.07
CA PHE A 19 1.51 11.51 -9.65
C PHE A 19 2.64 12.00 -8.76
N MET A 20 2.35 12.13 -7.47
CA MET A 20 3.29 12.66 -6.50
C MET A 20 4.52 11.75 -6.36
N LEU A 21 4.29 10.45 -6.25
CA LEU A 21 5.38 9.50 -6.03
C LEU A 21 6.20 9.29 -7.31
N GLU A 22 5.56 9.35 -8.47
CA GLU A 22 6.30 9.27 -9.74
C GLU A 22 7.22 10.45 -9.91
N LYS A 23 6.85 11.62 -9.41
CA LYS A 23 7.73 12.79 -9.44
C LYS A 23 9.00 12.56 -8.61
N ASP A 24 8.91 11.73 -7.60
CA ASP A 24 10.06 11.38 -6.77
C ASP A 24 10.89 10.23 -7.36
N GLY A 25 10.56 9.79 -8.56
CA GLY A 25 11.34 8.78 -9.28
C GLY A 25 10.88 7.36 -9.07
N HIS A 26 9.75 7.14 -8.38
CA HIS A 26 9.24 5.79 -8.14
C HIS A 26 8.40 5.30 -9.32
N VAL A 27 8.31 3.99 -9.47
CA VAL A 27 7.38 3.34 -10.40
C VAL A 27 6.14 2.98 -9.59
N VAL A 28 4.98 3.49 -10.01
CA VAL A 28 3.75 3.34 -9.21
C VAL A 28 2.68 2.62 -10.02
N GLU A 29 2.12 1.59 -9.42
CA GLU A 29 0.95 0.90 -9.94
C GLU A 29 -0.21 1.17 -9.00
N THR A 30 -1.43 1.35 -9.54
CA THR A 30 -2.61 1.62 -8.74
C THR A 30 -3.60 0.48 -8.83
N ALA A 31 -4.35 0.26 -7.75
CA ALA A 31 -5.50 -0.62 -7.72
C ALA A 31 -6.60 0.10 -6.93
N TYR A 32 -7.85 -0.21 -7.21
CA TYR A 32 -8.96 0.57 -6.66
C TYR A 32 -9.81 -0.23 -5.68
N ASN A 33 -9.42 -1.45 -5.39
CA ASN A 33 -10.04 -2.27 -4.35
C ASN A 33 -9.08 -3.40 -3.97
N GLY A 34 -9.43 -4.14 -2.93
CA GLY A 34 -8.55 -5.20 -2.43
C GLY A 34 -8.40 -6.36 -3.40
N LEU A 35 -9.44 -6.69 -4.15
CA LEU A 35 -9.36 -7.78 -5.11
C LEU A 35 -8.43 -7.43 -6.27
N GLU A 36 -8.50 -6.20 -6.76
CA GLU A 36 -7.55 -5.73 -7.78
C GLU A 36 -6.12 -5.74 -7.24
N ALA A 37 -5.95 -5.38 -5.96
CA ALA A 37 -4.64 -5.40 -5.33
C ALA A 37 -4.06 -6.81 -5.33
N LEU A 38 -4.86 -7.82 -4.99
CA LEU A 38 -4.40 -9.21 -5.00
C LEU A 38 -3.97 -9.64 -6.39
N GLY A 39 -4.70 -9.19 -7.42
CA GLY A 39 -4.32 -9.46 -8.81
C GLY A 39 -3.00 -8.80 -9.18
N ALA A 40 -2.83 -7.53 -8.80
CA ALA A 40 -1.60 -6.80 -9.09
C ALA A 40 -0.39 -7.41 -8.38
N LEU A 41 -0.61 -8.00 -7.21
CA LEU A 41 0.45 -8.66 -6.44
C LEU A 41 0.74 -10.08 -6.91
N GLY A 42 -0.09 -10.62 -7.80
CA GLY A 42 0.06 -11.99 -8.26
C GLY A 42 -0.35 -13.03 -7.23
N ILE A 43 -1.18 -12.64 -6.27
CA ILE A 43 -1.66 -13.53 -5.21
C ILE A 43 -2.94 -14.25 -5.63
N GLU A 44 -3.89 -13.49 -6.18
CA GLU A 44 -5.17 -14.07 -6.59
C GLU A 44 -5.71 -13.31 -7.79
N PRO A 45 -5.70 -13.90 -8.99
CA PRO A 45 -5.15 -15.24 -9.26
C PRO A 45 -3.64 -15.30 -9.08
N ALA A 46 -3.14 -16.45 -8.71
CA ALA A 46 -1.70 -16.64 -8.51
C ALA A 46 -0.96 -16.43 -9.82
N ASP A 47 0.04 -15.57 -9.80
CA ASP A 47 0.82 -15.24 -10.99
C ASP A 47 2.22 -14.82 -10.57
N ALA A 48 3.18 -15.74 -10.65
CA ALA A 48 4.56 -15.48 -10.26
C ALA A 48 5.25 -14.48 -11.20
N GLY A 49 4.66 -14.17 -12.34
CA GLY A 49 5.21 -13.17 -13.27
C GLY A 49 4.92 -11.74 -12.88
N LYS A 50 4.02 -11.52 -11.92
CA LYS A 50 3.74 -10.16 -11.46
C LYS A 50 4.89 -9.63 -10.62
N PRO A 51 5.29 -8.36 -10.83
CA PRO A 51 6.39 -7.80 -10.05
C PRO A 51 5.97 -7.59 -8.59
N VAL A 52 6.92 -7.80 -7.68
CA VAL A 52 6.71 -7.57 -6.26
C VAL A 52 7.06 -6.12 -5.96
N PRO A 53 6.17 -5.34 -5.34
CA PRO A 53 6.50 -3.97 -4.99
C PRO A 53 7.49 -3.90 -3.82
N ASP A 54 8.17 -2.77 -3.73
CA ASP A 54 9.03 -2.48 -2.58
C ASP A 54 8.24 -1.91 -1.41
N LEU A 55 7.04 -1.38 -1.68
CA LEU A 55 6.16 -0.80 -0.69
C LEU A 55 4.73 -0.90 -1.20
N ALA A 56 3.79 -1.20 -0.31
CA ALA A 56 2.37 -1.12 -0.61
C ALA A 56 1.73 -0.05 0.27
N ILE A 57 0.99 0.86 -0.34
CA ILE A 57 0.20 1.87 0.37
C ILE A 57 -1.25 1.46 0.22
N LEU A 58 -1.88 1.09 1.32
CA LEU A 58 -3.21 0.48 1.31
C LEU A 58 -4.19 1.34 2.12
N ASP A 59 -5.32 1.69 1.48
CA ASP A 59 -6.45 2.26 2.21
C ASP A 59 -7.08 1.17 3.05
N VAL A 60 -7.34 1.45 4.32
CA VAL A 60 -7.99 0.48 5.20
C VAL A 60 -9.44 0.22 4.78
N MET A 61 -10.18 1.30 4.54
CA MET A 61 -11.63 1.20 4.32
C MET A 61 -11.96 1.03 2.84
N MET A 62 -12.08 -0.21 2.42
CA MET A 62 -12.49 -0.55 1.06
C MET A 62 -13.55 -1.63 1.12
N PRO A 63 -14.51 -1.63 0.16
CA PRO A 63 -15.54 -2.67 0.16
C PRO A 63 -14.95 -4.05 -0.14
N GLU A 64 -15.63 -5.07 0.31
CA GLU A 64 -15.31 -6.49 0.11
C GLU A 64 -14.06 -6.94 0.86
N LEU A 65 -12.88 -6.50 0.44
CA LEU A 65 -11.62 -6.83 1.09
C LEU A 65 -10.91 -5.54 1.47
N ASP A 66 -10.79 -5.27 2.77
CA ASP A 66 -10.17 -4.04 3.24
C ASP A 66 -8.64 -4.12 3.23
N GLY A 67 -7.98 -3.01 3.61
CA GLY A 67 -6.52 -2.95 3.60
C GLY A 67 -5.86 -3.97 4.51
N TYR A 68 -6.46 -4.25 5.67
CA TYR A 68 -5.91 -5.27 6.56
C TYR A 68 -6.03 -6.66 5.96
N GLY A 69 -7.12 -6.93 5.21
CA GLY A 69 -7.28 -8.19 4.51
C GLY A 69 -6.22 -8.38 3.44
N VAL A 70 -5.94 -7.34 2.66
CA VAL A 70 -4.87 -7.39 1.65
C VAL A 70 -3.53 -7.64 2.33
N CYS A 71 -3.26 -6.91 3.41
CA CYS A 71 -2.01 -7.03 4.15
C CYS A 71 -1.80 -8.45 4.69
N ALA A 72 -2.87 -9.06 5.22
CA ALA A 72 -2.80 -10.43 5.73
C ALA A 72 -2.47 -11.42 4.62
N ARG A 73 -3.09 -11.25 3.43
CA ARG A 73 -2.80 -12.10 2.28
C ARG A 73 -1.36 -11.94 1.82
N MET A 74 -0.84 -10.71 1.84
CA MET A 74 0.56 -10.45 1.50
C MET A 74 1.50 -11.17 2.47
N TYR A 75 1.15 -11.17 3.74
CA TYR A 75 2.00 -11.78 4.77
C TYR A 75 2.02 -13.31 4.66
N GLU A 76 0.94 -13.90 4.15
CA GLU A 76 0.85 -15.35 3.96
C GLU A 76 1.63 -15.86 2.75
N GLU A 77 1.98 -14.97 1.83
CA GLU A 77 2.65 -15.35 0.57
C GLU A 77 4.16 -15.11 0.69
N PRO A 78 4.97 -16.13 0.46
CA PRO A 78 6.43 -15.96 0.59
C PRO A 78 6.99 -14.81 -0.24
N ARG A 79 6.44 -14.56 -1.43
CA ARG A 79 6.95 -13.52 -2.33
C ARG A 79 6.70 -12.11 -1.80
N THR A 80 5.61 -11.91 -1.06
CA THR A 80 5.20 -10.58 -0.61
C THR A 80 5.30 -10.41 0.90
N LYS A 81 5.68 -11.45 1.61
CA LYS A 81 5.68 -11.45 3.08
C LYS A 81 6.48 -10.31 3.70
N LEU A 82 7.59 -9.94 3.08
CA LEU A 82 8.49 -8.92 3.63
C LEU A 82 8.25 -7.53 3.06
N VAL A 83 7.26 -7.36 2.17
CA VAL A 83 6.95 -6.04 1.62
C VAL A 83 6.34 -5.19 2.73
N PRO A 84 6.94 -4.03 3.04
CA PRO A 84 6.38 -3.14 4.05
C PRO A 84 5.09 -2.51 3.56
N VAL A 85 4.16 -2.29 4.48
CA VAL A 85 2.85 -1.73 4.19
C VAL A 85 2.66 -0.43 4.96
N LEU A 86 2.20 0.60 4.26
CA LEU A 86 1.76 1.85 4.85
C LEU A 86 0.24 1.89 4.74
N MET A 87 -0.45 1.96 5.87
CA MET A 87 -1.91 1.99 5.90
C MET A 87 -2.42 3.43 5.91
N LEU A 88 -3.40 3.72 5.06
CA LEU A 88 -4.12 4.99 5.08
C LEU A 88 -5.42 4.77 5.84
N THR A 89 -5.62 5.50 6.91
CA THR A 89 -6.77 5.30 7.79
C THR A 89 -7.64 6.55 7.82
N ALA A 90 -8.94 6.38 8.02
CA ALA A 90 -9.81 7.50 8.28
C ALA A 90 -9.43 8.10 9.64
N LYS A 91 -9.57 9.43 9.76
CA LYS A 91 -9.27 10.12 11.00
C LYS A 91 -10.06 9.51 12.14
N GLY A 92 -9.38 9.13 13.20
CA GLY A 92 -10.01 8.45 14.31
C GLY A 92 -10.39 7.01 14.02
N GLY A 93 -9.82 6.42 12.97
CA GLY A 93 -10.21 5.11 12.49
C GLY A 93 -9.75 3.95 13.34
N MET A 94 -9.75 2.78 12.73
CA MET A 94 -9.70 1.48 13.42
C MET A 94 -8.31 1.07 13.90
N ARG A 95 -7.39 2.00 13.88
CA ARG A 95 -6.01 1.77 14.35
C ARG A 95 -6.04 1.24 15.78
N GLY A 96 -5.45 0.11 16.01
CA GLY A 96 -5.44 -0.50 17.32
C GLY A 96 -6.58 -1.46 17.60
N LEU A 97 -7.63 -1.45 16.79
CA LEU A 97 -8.71 -2.43 16.90
C LEU A 97 -8.40 -3.73 16.19
N HIS A 98 -7.52 -3.68 15.21
CA HIS A 98 -7.06 -4.86 14.48
C HIS A 98 -5.60 -5.08 14.78
N ALA A 99 -5.25 -6.30 15.14
CA ALA A 99 -3.85 -6.64 15.26
C ALA A 99 -3.23 -6.52 13.87
N ALA A 100 -2.35 -5.55 13.69
CA ALA A 100 -1.71 -5.36 12.41
C ALA A 100 -0.79 -6.54 12.13
N ALA A 101 -0.71 -6.97 10.86
CA ALA A 101 0.27 -7.96 10.47
C ALA A 101 1.67 -7.38 10.67
N PRO A 102 2.68 -8.22 10.89
CA PRO A 102 4.04 -7.73 11.13
C PRO A 102 4.61 -6.87 10.01
N ASN A 103 4.07 -6.97 8.80
CA ASN A 103 4.53 -6.18 7.66
C ASN A 103 3.96 -4.76 7.61
N VAL A 104 3.04 -4.40 8.52
CA VAL A 104 2.57 -3.00 8.59
C VAL A 104 3.65 -2.16 9.26
N ALA A 105 4.20 -1.22 8.50
CA ALA A 105 5.29 -0.38 8.97
C ALA A 105 4.83 0.98 9.48
N ALA A 106 3.69 1.47 9.00
CA ALA A 106 3.20 2.79 9.40
C ALA A 106 1.72 2.94 9.12
N HIS A 107 1.08 3.85 9.85
CA HIS A 107 -0.29 4.28 9.62
C HIS A 107 -0.28 5.79 9.38
N VAL A 108 -1.08 6.24 8.41
CA VAL A 108 -1.24 7.67 8.13
C VAL A 108 -2.73 7.97 8.08
N ASP A 109 -3.15 8.96 8.86
CA ASP A 109 -4.56 9.36 8.92
C ASP A 109 -4.93 10.21 7.72
N LYS A 110 -6.13 9.99 7.18
CA LYS A 110 -6.72 10.87 6.19
C LYS A 110 -7.50 11.99 6.88
N PRO A 111 -7.53 13.18 6.35
CA PRO A 111 -6.74 13.65 5.21
C PRO A 111 -5.27 13.82 5.59
N PHE A 112 -4.38 13.40 4.71
CA PHE A 112 -2.96 13.48 4.99
C PHE A 112 -2.34 14.69 4.28
N ASP A 113 -1.20 15.14 4.83
CA ASP A 113 -0.37 16.16 4.20
C ASP A 113 0.49 15.47 3.12
N PRO A 114 0.33 15.83 1.83
CA PRO A 114 1.11 15.18 0.77
C PRO A 114 2.62 15.26 0.99
N ARG A 115 3.11 16.39 1.50
CA ARG A 115 4.55 16.54 1.75
C ARG A 115 5.02 15.57 2.83
N ALA A 116 4.27 15.49 3.93
CA ALA A 116 4.62 14.58 5.01
C ALA A 116 4.62 13.13 4.54
N LEU A 117 3.65 12.77 3.70
CA LEU A 117 3.59 11.41 3.16
C LEU A 117 4.78 11.13 2.25
N ARG A 118 5.16 12.08 1.39
CA ARG A 118 6.35 11.92 0.54
C ARG A 118 7.61 11.70 1.36
N GLU A 119 7.75 12.47 2.44
CA GLU A 119 8.92 12.35 3.33
C GLU A 119 8.95 10.98 4.01
N LEU A 120 7.78 10.51 4.45
CA LEU A 120 7.68 9.20 5.09
C LEU A 120 8.06 8.09 4.10
N VAL A 121 7.52 8.14 2.89
CA VAL A 121 7.83 7.15 1.85
C VAL A 121 9.33 7.21 1.52
N GLY A 122 9.88 8.41 1.37
CA GLY A 122 11.31 8.57 1.09
C GLY A 122 12.16 7.96 2.17
N GLY A 123 11.80 8.17 3.44
CA GLY A 123 12.52 7.56 4.56
C GLY A 123 12.43 6.05 4.59
N MET A 124 11.25 5.50 4.27
CA MET A 124 11.07 4.05 4.23
C MET A 124 11.87 3.41 3.10
N MET A 125 11.99 4.10 1.96
CA MET A 125 12.64 3.55 0.77
C MET A 125 14.13 3.91 0.68
N GLY A 126 14.57 4.92 1.43
CA GLY A 126 15.93 5.44 1.30
C GLY A 126 17.03 4.43 1.63
N GLY A 127 16.76 3.47 2.48
CA GLY A 127 17.72 2.44 2.83
C GLY A 127 17.72 1.23 1.90
N ARG A 128 16.95 1.28 0.84
CA ARG A 128 16.73 0.12 -0.05
C ARG A 128 17.43 0.28 -1.40
N SER A 129 18.14 1.34 -1.58
CA SER A 129 18.82 1.60 -2.85
C SER A 129 20.00 0.67 -3.09
#